data_213ae746f77c2a5381cf4923739d22dc
#
_entry.id   213ae746f77c2a5381cf4923739d22dc
#
_cell.length_a   1.000
_cell.length_b   1.000
_cell.length_c   1.000
_cell.angle_alpha   90.00
_cell.angle_beta   90.00
_cell.angle_gamma   90.00
#
_symmetry.space_group_name_H-M   'P 1'
#
loop_
_entity.id
_entity.type
_entity.pdbx_description
1 polymer ?
#
loop_
_entity_poly.entity_id
_entity_poly.type
_entity_poly.pdbx_seq_one_letter_code
_entity_poly.pdbx_strand_id
1 'polypeptide(L)'
;MTTLIAGLIISIALLSVIVYFNSKKDSKKKFRANCIVAALPLIIAFFIASIAVIPANSVGVQYSPFKGVLEETLPEGWHFKGVFDNIYIISTEVQTSTLTEITGQTKDSQYVEMVIDVKYKVSPEKAYEVFKQ
;
A
#
# COMPACT_ATOMS: atom_id res chain seq x y z
N MET A 1 -0.27 3.72 7.08
CA MET A 1 -0.19 4.72 8.15
C MET A 1 -0.86 4.29 9.45
N THR A 2 -2.07 3.76 9.43
CA THR A 2 -2.82 3.32 10.62
C THR A 2 -2.07 2.27 11.46
N THR A 3 -1.41 1.30 10.83
CA THR A 3 -0.64 0.24 11.51
C THR A 3 0.59 0.76 12.24
N LEU A 4 1.29 1.76 11.69
CA LEU A 4 2.42 2.41 12.35
C LEU A 4 1.99 3.18 13.58
N ILE A 5 0.90 3.94 13.48
CA ILE A 5 0.35 4.72 14.60
C ILE A 5 -0.12 3.77 15.71
N ALA A 6 -0.81 2.69 15.37
CA ALA A 6 -1.23 1.67 16.33
C ALA A 6 -0.03 1.02 17.03
N GLY A 7 1.02 0.62 16.28
CA GLY A 7 2.25 0.06 16.85
C GLY A 7 2.96 1.03 17.78
N LEU A 8 2.99 2.32 17.44
CA LEU A 8 3.62 3.35 18.25
C LEU A 8 2.85 3.59 19.57
N ILE A 9 1.52 3.60 19.52
CA ILE A 9 0.65 3.73 20.70
C ILE A 9 0.85 2.52 21.63
N ILE A 10 0.88 1.31 21.10
CA ILE A 10 1.08 0.07 21.87
C ILE A 10 2.47 0.09 22.52
N SER A 11 3.52 0.51 21.80
CA SER A 11 4.88 0.57 22.35
C SER A 11 5.01 1.61 23.46
N ILE A 12 4.37 2.78 23.32
CA ILE A 12 4.35 3.82 24.35
C ILE A 12 3.59 3.34 25.60
N ALA A 13 2.46 2.66 25.41
CA ALA A 13 1.68 2.10 26.52
C ALA A 13 2.49 1.04 27.28
N LEU A 14 3.18 0.13 26.58
CA LEU A 14 4.06 -0.88 27.19
C LEU A 14 5.26 -0.23 27.92
N LEU A 15 5.88 0.80 27.33
CA LEU A 15 6.94 1.57 27.98
C LEU A 15 6.47 2.20 29.29
N SER A 16 5.29 2.82 29.30
CA SER A 16 4.73 3.46 30.49
C SER A 16 4.48 2.44 31.60
N VAL A 17 3.94 1.28 31.28
CA VAL A 17 3.70 0.17 32.22
C VAL A 17 5.03 -0.35 32.79
N ILE A 18 6.04 -0.56 31.95
CA ILE A 18 7.34 -1.06 32.39
C ILE A 18 8.06 -0.03 33.29
N VAL A 19 8.00 1.25 32.95
CA VAL A 19 8.57 2.32 33.79
C VAL A 19 7.85 2.37 35.15
N TYR A 20 6.51 2.24 35.17
CA TYR A 20 5.73 2.22 36.41
C TYR A 20 6.10 1.04 37.33
N PHE A 21 6.23 -0.14 36.78
CA PHE A 21 6.64 -1.33 37.56
C PHE A 21 8.10 -1.29 38.00
N ASN A 22 8.99 -0.66 37.24
CA ASN A 22 10.42 -0.60 37.55
C ASN A 22 10.78 0.53 38.51
N SER A 23 9.95 1.55 38.62
CA SER A 23 10.14 2.66 39.62
C SER A 23 10.12 2.19 41.07
N LYS A 24 9.65 0.98 41.33
CA LYS A 24 9.59 0.37 42.69
C LYS A 24 10.77 -0.53 43.07
N LYS A 25 11.78 -0.71 42.20
CA LYS A 25 12.87 -1.65 42.50
C LYS A 25 14.22 -1.22 41.89
N ASP A 26 15.09 -0.69 42.76
CA ASP A 26 16.46 -0.28 42.46
C ASP A 26 17.33 -1.42 41.92
N SER A 27 17.60 -1.43 40.63
CA SER A 27 18.75 -2.13 40.04
C SER A 27 19.02 -1.65 38.61
N LYS A 28 20.15 -0.96 38.42
CA LYS A 28 20.61 -0.46 37.11
C LYS A 28 20.71 -1.55 36.01
N LYS A 29 20.96 -2.82 36.38
CA LYS A 29 21.01 -3.96 35.44
C LYS A 29 19.61 -4.32 34.92
N LYS A 30 18.59 -4.26 35.77
CA LYS A 30 17.20 -4.56 35.40
C LYS A 30 16.60 -3.45 34.52
N PHE A 31 17.03 -2.19 34.72
CA PHE A 31 16.63 -1.08 33.86
C PHE A 31 17.05 -1.27 32.41
N ARG A 32 18.29 -1.70 32.15
CA ARG A 32 18.80 -1.98 30.79
C ARG A 32 18.05 -3.13 30.13
N ALA A 33 17.81 -4.21 30.84
CA ALA A 33 17.02 -5.35 30.32
C ALA A 33 15.58 -4.94 29.96
N ASN A 34 14.94 -4.12 30.79
CA ASN A 34 13.58 -3.65 30.57
C ASN A 34 13.49 -2.67 29.39
N CYS A 35 14.52 -1.83 29.15
CA CYS A 35 14.58 -0.99 27.96
C CYS A 35 14.64 -1.83 26.67
N ILE A 36 15.37 -2.93 26.67
CA ILE A 36 15.44 -3.86 25.51
C ILE A 36 14.07 -4.51 25.26
N VAL A 37 13.41 -4.98 26.30
CA VAL A 37 12.07 -5.58 26.19
C VAL A 37 11.05 -4.55 25.69
N ALA A 38 11.15 -3.30 26.13
CA ALA A 38 10.28 -2.22 25.68
C ALA A 38 10.51 -1.81 24.22
N ALA A 39 11.73 -1.94 23.70
CA ALA A 39 12.07 -1.64 22.32
C ALA A 39 11.59 -2.73 21.34
N LEU A 40 11.40 -3.96 21.82
CA LEU A 40 11.03 -5.11 21.00
C LEU A 40 9.73 -4.93 20.22
N PRO A 41 8.60 -4.47 20.81
CA PRO A 41 7.37 -4.24 20.06
C PRO A 41 7.52 -3.13 19.02
N LEU A 42 8.37 -2.14 19.26
CA LEU A 42 8.63 -1.07 18.31
C LEU A 42 9.40 -1.60 17.08
N ILE A 43 10.37 -2.48 17.30
CA ILE A 43 11.10 -3.14 16.22
C ILE A 43 10.16 -4.02 15.38
N ILE A 44 9.30 -4.80 16.04
CA ILE A 44 8.31 -5.66 15.36
C ILE A 44 7.35 -4.80 14.53
N ALA A 45 6.83 -3.71 15.08
CA ALA A 45 5.94 -2.80 14.36
C ALA A 45 6.62 -2.18 13.14
N PHE A 46 7.91 -1.86 13.24
CA PHE A 46 8.71 -1.36 12.14
C PHE A 46 8.85 -2.38 11.01
N PHE A 47 9.13 -3.65 11.33
CA PHE A 47 9.18 -4.72 10.34
C PHE A 47 7.85 -4.96 9.66
N ILE A 48 6.75 -5.01 10.41
CA ILE A 48 5.40 -5.21 9.85
C ILE A 48 5.03 -4.05 8.90
N ALA A 49 5.39 -2.82 9.25
CA ALA A 49 5.13 -1.66 8.43
C ALA A 49 5.93 -1.64 7.11
N SER A 50 7.06 -2.36 7.07
CA SER A 50 7.91 -2.48 5.88
C SER A 50 7.44 -3.56 4.91
N ILE A 51 6.42 -4.34 5.24
CA ILE A 51 5.90 -5.39 4.37
C ILE A 51 4.65 -4.88 3.64
N ALA A 52 4.61 -5.13 2.33
CA ALA A 52 3.43 -4.91 1.50
C ALA A 52 3.10 -6.17 0.72
N VAL A 53 1.81 -6.41 0.54
CA VAL A 53 1.29 -7.54 -0.24
C VAL A 53 0.51 -6.99 -1.42
N ILE A 54 0.90 -7.39 -2.62
CA ILE A 54 0.23 -7.02 -3.86
C ILE A 54 -0.60 -8.21 -4.30
N PRO A 55 -1.94 -8.04 -4.47
CA PRO A 55 -2.81 -9.13 -4.87
C PRO A 55 -2.54 -9.57 -6.31
N ALA A 56 -3.02 -10.77 -6.64
CA ALA A 56 -2.96 -11.31 -8.00
C ALA A 56 -3.65 -10.37 -9.00
N ASN A 57 -3.21 -10.41 -10.25
CA ASN A 57 -3.70 -9.55 -11.34
C ASN A 57 -3.58 -8.04 -11.05
N SER A 58 -2.62 -7.66 -10.24
CA SER A 58 -2.36 -6.26 -9.91
C SER A 58 -0.87 -5.99 -9.87
N VAL A 59 -0.50 -4.73 -10.08
CA VAL A 59 0.86 -4.24 -9.90
C VAL A 59 0.89 -3.11 -8.91
N GLY A 60 1.98 -3.02 -8.16
CA GLY A 60 2.22 -1.95 -7.21
C GLY A 60 3.10 -0.86 -7.81
N VAL A 61 2.69 0.39 -7.67
CA VAL A 61 3.53 1.55 -7.94
C VAL A 61 3.96 2.13 -6.60
N GLN A 62 5.27 2.16 -6.37
CA GLN A 62 5.83 2.66 -5.12
C GLN A 62 6.03 4.17 -5.19
N TYR A 63 5.47 4.86 -4.21
CA TYR A 63 5.67 6.28 -4.00
C TYR A 63 6.45 6.50 -2.71
N SER A 64 7.61 7.13 -2.84
CA SER A 64 8.42 7.56 -1.70
C SER A 64 8.31 9.08 -1.52
N PRO A 65 8.04 9.58 -0.30
CA PRO A 65 8.04 11.02 -0.03
C PRO A 65 9.38 11.69 -0.32
N PHE A 66 10.49 10.93 -0.34
CA PHE A 66 11.83 11.45 -0.56
C PHE A 66 12.29 11.36 -2.02
N LYS A 67 11.80 10.38 -2.78
CA LYS A 67 12.23 10.10 -4.16
C LYS A 67 11.12 10.32 -5.20
N GLY A 68 9.88 10.53 -4.76
CA GLY A 68 8.72 10.60 -5.64
C GLY A 68 8.24 9.22 -6.09
N VAL A 69 7.61 9.16 -7.26
CA VAL A 69 7.15 7.91 -7.87
C VAL A 69 8.35 7.15 -8.40
N LEU A 70 8.52 5.90 -7.97
CA LEU A 70 9.54 5.02 -8.53
C LEU A 70 9.03 4.46 -9.86
N GLU A 71 9.92 4.46 -10.87
CA GLU A 71 9.62 3.94 -12.21
C GLU A 71 9.51 2.42 -12.26
N GLU A 72 9.99 1.76 -11.21
CA GLU A 72 9.92 0.31 -11.06
C GLU A 72 8.54 -0.11 -10.54
N THR A 73 7.84 -0.92 -11.32
CA THR A 73 6.57 -1.53 -10.92
C THR A 73 6.83 -2.82 -10.18
N LEU A 74 6.17 -3.00 -9.04
CA LEU A 74 6.28 -4.20 -8.22
C LEU A 74 5.24 -5.24 -8.70
N PRO A 75 5.65 -6.48 -9.03
CA PRO A 75 4.73 -7.55 -9.41
C PRO A 75 3.88 -8.02 -8.22
N GLU A 76 2.97 -8.95 -8.47
CA GLU A 76 2.19 -9.61 -7.42
C GLU A 76 3.09 -10.35 -6.41
N GLY A 77 2.67 -10.37 -5.15
CA GLY A 77 3.37 -11.08 -4.08
C GLY A 77 3.77 -10.18 -2.90
N TRP A 78 4.73 -10.68 -2.13
CA TRP A 78 5.26 -10.00 -0.94
C TRP A 78 6.45 -9.13 -1.31
N HIS A 79 6.39 -7.86 -0.92
CA HIS A 79 7.47 -6.91 -1.19
C HIS A 79 7.85 -6.16 0.07
N PHE A 80 9.14 -5.85 0.17
CA PHE A 80 9.64 -4.95 1.18
C PHE A 80 9.62 -3.51 0.65
N LYS A 81 9.03 -2.62 1.42
CA LYS A 81 8.98 -1.19 1.12
C LYS A 81 9.62 -0.39 2.24
N GLY A 82 10.02 0.84 1.97
CA GLY A 82 10.38 1.77 3.02
C GLY A 82 9.19 2.02 3.96
N VAL A 83 9.46 2.25 5.24
CA VAL A 83 8.41 2.47 6.25
C VAL A 83 7.53 3.67 5.91
N PHE A 84 8.11 4.67 5.26
CA PHE A 84 7.41 5.89 4.84
C PHE A 84 6.85 5.81 3.42
N ASP A 85 7.20 4.75 2.67
CA ASP A 85 6.77 4.58 1.30
C ASP A 85 5.33 4.05 1.26
N ASN A 86 4.58 4.50 0.26
CA ASN A 86 3.25 4.01 -0.03
C ASN A 86 3.28 3.20 -1.32
N ILE A 87 2.51 2.11 -1.36
CA ILE A 87 2.31 1.33 -2.58
C ILE A 87 0.86 1.54 -3.02
N TYR A 88 0.69 1.97 -4.26
CA TYR A 88 -0.59 2.09 -4.92
C TYR A 88 -0.80 0.88 -5.81
N ILE A 89 -1.92 0.20 -5.63
CA ILE A 89 -2.24 -1.02 -6.34
C ILE A 89 -3.08 -0.66 -7.56
N ILE A 90 -2.61 -1.05 -8.74
CA ILE A 90 -3.28 -0.86 -10.02
C ILE A 90 -3.67 -2.24 -10.55
N SER A 91 -4.96 -2.45 -10.82
CA SER A 91 -5.44 -3.68 -11.43
C SER A 91 -4.98 -3.79 -12.88
N THR A 92 -4.44 -4.95 -13.23
CA THR A 92 -4.07 -5.30 -14.59
C THR A 92 -5.09 -6.24 -15.23
N GLU A 93 -6.25 -6.41 -14.61
CA GLU A 93 -7.34 -7.17 -15.19
C GLU A 93 -7.90 -6.48 -16.43
N VAL A 94 -8.44 -7.28 -17.34
CA VAL A 94 -9.16 -6.77 -18.50
C VAL A 94 -10.46 -6.12 -18.03
N GLN A 95 -10.56 -4.82 -18.21
CA GLN A 95 -11.79 -4.08 -17.93
C GLN A 95 -12.61 -3.94 -19.22
N THR A 96 -13.91 -4.09 -19.09
CA THR A 96 -14.86 -3.88 -20.19
C THR A 96 -15.69 -2.64 -19.89
N SER A 97 -15.64 -1.67 -20.78
CA SER A 97 -16.53 -0.51 -20.73
C SER A 97 -17.53 -0.63 -21.87
N THR A 98 -18.79 -0.76 -21.52
CA THR A 98 -19.89 -0.84 -22.47
C THR A 98 -20.45 0.54 -22.70
N LEU A 99 -20.38 1.02 -23.94
CA LEU A 99 -21.02 2.24 -24.38
C LEU A 99 -22.38 1.86 -24.98
N THR A 100 -23.43 2.16 -24.25
CA THR A 100 -24.81 1.93 -24.68
C THR A 100 -25.39 3.15 -25.40
N GLU A 101 -26.28 2.93 -26.36
CA GLU A 101 -27.03 3.99 -27.03
C GLU A 101 -26.23 4.94 -27.91
N ILE A 102 -25.26 4.43 -28.67
CA ILE A 102 -24.65 5.21 -29.74
C ILE A 102 -25.56 5.13 -30.96
N THR A 103 -26.21 6.26 -31.25
CA THR A 103 -27.05 6.37 -32.45
C THR A 103 -26.20 6.87 -33.61
N GLY A 104 -26.09 6.07 -34.64
CA GLY A 104 -25.45 6.42 -35.91
C GLY A 104 -26.46 6.57 -37.03
N GLN A 105 -26.19 7.46 -37.97
CA GLN A 105 -27.02 7.58 -39.20
C GLN A 105 -26.24 6.98 -40.36
N THR A 106 -26.90 6.07 -41.10
CA THR A 106 -26.35 5.50 -42.33
C THR A 106 -26.50 6.45 -43.50
N LYS A 107 -25.78 6.19 -44.59
CA LYS A 107 -25.93 6.98 -45.86
C LYS A 107 -27.36 7.05 -46.36
N ASP A 108 -28.18 6.07 -46.06
CA ASP A 108 -29.60 5.96 -46.47
C ASP A 108 -30.54 6.62 -45.45
N SER A 109 -30.00 7.49 -44.57
CA SER A 109 -30.78 8.26 -43.58
C SER A 109 -31.50 7.37 -42.55
N GLN A 110 -31.05 6.14 -42.35
CA GLN A 110 -31.58 5.24 -41.33
C GLN A 110 -30.79 5.41 -40.04
N TYR A 111 -31.48 5.38 -38.89
CA TYR A 111 -30.88 5.37 -37.58
C TYR A 111 -30.53 3.95 -37.15
N VAL A 112 -29.32 3.75 -36.70
CA VAL A 112 -28.86 2.48 -36.16
C VAL A 112 -28.41 2.72 -34.74
N GLU A 113 -28.95 1.95 -33.80
CA GLU A 113 -28.49 1.89 -32.42
C GLU A 113 -27.42 0.81 -32.30
N MET A 114 -26.30 1.20 -31.74
CA MET A 114 -25.16 0.29 -31.53
C MET A 114 -24.78 0.24 -30.07
N VAL A 115 -24.40 -0.96 -29.62
CA VAL A 115 -23.75 -1.20 -28.33
C VAL A 115 -22.30 -1.54 -28.63
N ILE A 116 -21.38 -0.77 -28.06
CA ILE A 116 -19.95 -0.97 -28.26
C ILE A 116 -19.31 -1.36 -26.95
N ASP A 117 -18.69 -2.53 -26.93
CA ASP A 117 -17.88 -2.99 -25.80
C ASP A 117 -16.40 -2.71 -26.08
N VAL A 118 -15.81 -1.87 -25.23
CA VAL A 118 -14.37 -1.59 -25.27
C VAL A 118 -13.70 -2.37 -24.15
N LYS A 119 -12.82 -3.29 -24.54
CA LYS A 119 -11.98 -4.04 -23.59
C LYS A 119 -10.59 -3.42 -23.56
N TYR A 120 -10.14 -3.05 -22.38
CA TYR A 120 -8.81 -2.52 -22.18
C TYR A 120 -8.11 -3.16 -20.98
N LYS A 121 -6.81 -3.15 -21.01
CA LYS A 121 -5.93 -3.68 -19.95
C LYS A 121 -4.76 -2.73 -19.75
N VAL A 122 -4.43 -2.47 -18.50
CA VAL A 122 -3.23 -1.71 -18.16
C VAL A 122 -2.00 -2.63 -18.30
N SER A 123 -1.00 -2.18 -19.07
CA SER A 123 0.28 -2.90 -19.15
C SER A 123 1.04 -2.77 -17.83
N PRO A 124 1.47 -3.89 -17.22
CA PRO A 124 2.21 -3.88 -15.96
C PRO A 124 3.45 -2.99 -16.00
N GLU A 125 4.16 -2.97 -17.13
CA GLU A 125 5.40 -2.22 -17.32
C GLU A 125 5.19 -0.70 -17.35
N LYS A 126 3.98 -0.25 -17.75
CA LYS A 126 3.64 1.18 -17.89
C LYS A 126 2.68 1.68 -16.81
N ALA A 127 2.42 0.88 -15.79
CA ALA A 127 1.49 1.25 -14.72
C ALA A 127 1.93 2.53 -13.99
N TYR A 128 3.25 2.78 -13.87
CA TYR A 128 3.78 4.00 -13.26
C TYR A 128 3.45 5.26 -14.08
N GLU A 129 3.39 5.16 -15.43
CA GLU A 129 3.02 6.29 -16.31
C GLU A 129 1.55 6.67 -16.10
N VAL A 130 0.67 5.66 -15.96
CA VAL A 130 -0.75 5.88 -15.69
C VAL A 130 -0.95 6.57 -14.34
N PHE A 131 -0.12 6.25 -13.35
CA PHE A 131 -0.19 6.87 -12.03
C PHE A 131 0.32 8.33 -12.02
N LYS A 132 1.22 8.68 -12.94
CA LYS A 132 1.86 10.01 -13.00
C LYS A 132 1.01 11.06 -13.74
N GLN A 133 0.01 10.64 -14.52
CA GLN A 133 -0.93 11.53 -15.24
C GLN A 133 -1.99 12.08 -14.28
#